data_652e48989a8d9fc17605b076c2e05d57
#
_entry.id   652e48989a8d9fc17605b076c2e05d57
#
_cell.length_a   1.000
_cell.length_b   1.000
_cell.length_c   1.000
_cell.angle_alpha   90.00
_cell.angle_beta   90.00
_cell.angle_gamma   90.00
#
_symmetry.space_group_name_H-M   'P 1'
#
loop_
_entity.id
_entity.type
_entity.pdbx_description
1 polymer ?
#
loop_
_entity_poly.entity_id
_entity_poly.type
_entity_poly.pdbx_seq_one_letter_code
_entity_poly.pdbx_strand_id
1 'polypeptide(L)'
;MSQGKVVKVSGPLVVAEGMQEANMFDVVRVSDEGLIGEIIEMRGDKASIQVYEETAGLGPGTKVVSTHAPLSVELGPGLIENMYDGIQRPLEKMVEVAGSNISRGIDVSAIDRDKKWEFVPKVSVGDAVQTGDIIGTVQETVVVEHRIMVPVGVKGTVKEIKSGEFTVEETVCVLTLEDGSEKELTMMQKWPVRVARPYKEKLVPDMPLVTGQRVIDTMFPIAKGGVAAVPGPFGSGKTVVQHQLAKWADAEIVVYIGCGERGNEMTDVLREFPELQDPKTGESLMKRTILIANTSDMPVAAREASIYTGITIAEYFRDMGYSVALMADSTSRWAEALREMSGRLEEMPGEEGYPAYLGSRLAQFYERAGRVVSLGTEGREGALSAIGAVSPPGGDTSEPVSQATLRIVKVFWGLDSDLAYKRHFPAINWLSSYSLYVDRLNKWFDKNVNKYWSTNRADAMKLLQEEAELQEIVQLVGVDALSYSDRLKLEIARTIREDYLHQNAFHDVDTYSSLNKQFLLLRLIMLFYNRSAEAIANGADFDKLVELPVRERIGRFKYVEEKDVNEVYAAIDEEMVSCLADLTVKEVE
;
A
#
# COMPACT_ATOMS: atom_id res chain seq x y z
N MET A 1 -30.51 -26.65 -4.50
CA MET A 1 -29.45 -26.28 -3.55
C MET A 1 -28.75 -27.53 -3.10
N SER A 2 -27.45 -27.65 -3.38
CA SER A 2 -26.66 -28.80 -2.92
C SER A 2 -26.60 -28.77 -1.39
N GLN A 3 -27.10 -29.84 -0.77
CA GLN A 3 -27.11 -29.96 0.68
C GLN A 3 -26.22 -31.13 1.08
N GLY A 4 -25.16 -30.84 1.81
CA GLY A 4 -24.26 -31.81 2.39
C GLY A 4 -24.39 -31.92 3.89
N LYS A 5 -23.63 -32.85 4.47
CA LYS A 5 -23.49 -33.02 5.91
C LYS A 5 -22.02 -33.06 6.31
N VAL A 6 -21.73 -32.42 7.42
CA VAL A 6 -20.39 -32.43 8.02
C VAL A 6 -20.02 -33.83 8.45
N VAL A 7 -18.82 -34.28 8.11
CA VAL A 7 -18.23 -35.55 8.53
C VAL A 7 -17.00 -35.40 9.42
N LYS A 8 -16.27 -34.29 9.28
CA LYS A 8 -15.06 -33.97 10.08
C LYS A 8 -14.99 -32.49 10.37
N VAL A 9 -14.55 -32.11 11.57
CA VAL A 9 -14.22 -30.73 11.96
C VAL A 9 -12.81 -30.71 12.52
N SER A 10 -11.97 -29.82 12.02
CA SER A 10 -10.58 -29.63 12.47
C SER A 10 -10.22 -28.15 12.50
N GLY A 11 -10.60 -27.47 13.59
CA GLY A 11 -10.50 -26.01 13.67
C GLY A 11 -11.34 -25.35 12.57
N PRO A 12 -10.81 -24.40 11.81
CA PRO A 12 -11.56 -23.73 10.75
C PRO A 12 -11.84 -24.61 9.53
N LEU A 13 -11.23 -25.80 9.45
CA LEU A 13 -11.48 -26.75 8.37
C LEU A 13 -12.64 -27.70 8.72
N VAL A 14 -13.64 -27.71 7.87
CA VAL A 14 -14.80 -28.60 7.94
C VAL A 14 -14.85 -29.44 6.66
N VAL A 15 -15.03 -30.75 6.80
CA VAL A 15 -15.25 -31.65 5.65
C VAL A 15 -16.70 -32.07 5.63
N ALA A 16 -17.36 -31.87 4.49
CA ALA A 16 -18.74 -32.25 4.27
C ALA A 16 -18.84 -33.25 3.12
N GLU A 17 -19.76 -34.21 3.24
CA GLU A 17 -20.12 -35.18 2.16
C GLU A 17 -21.44 -34.77 1.50
N GLY A 18 -21.72 -35.33 0.31
CA GLY A 18 -22.94 -35.03 -0.45
C GLY A 18 -22.86 -33.72 -1.24
N MET A 19 -21.65 -33.24 -1.53
CA MET A 19 -21.39 -31.93 -2.14
C MET A 19 -21.10 -32.01 -3.66
N GLN A 20 -21.54 -33.06 -4.37
CA GLN A 20 -21.19 -33.32 -5.78
C GLN A 20 -21.61 -32.21 -6.76
N GLU A 21 -22.66 -31.45 -6.43
CA GLU A 21 -23.15 -30.35 -7.28
C GLU A 21 -22.48 -28.99 -6.98
N ALA A 22 -21.63 -28.93 -5.95
CA ALA A 22 -20.91 -27.73 -5.59
C ALA A 22 -19.62 -27.58 -6.41
N ASN A 23 -19.14 -26.36 -6.55
CA ASN A 23 -17.89 -26.06 -7.25
C ASN A 23 -16.79 -25.60 -6.28
N MET A 24 -15.54 -25.72 -6.74
CA MET A 24 -14.41 -25.09 -6.05
C MET A 24 -14.68 -23.61 -5.86
N PHE A 25 -14.36 -23.11 -4.67
CA PHE A 25 -14.55 -21.73 -4.24
C PHE A 25 -16.00 -21.26 -4.07
N ASP A 26 -16.99 -22.17 -4.17
CA ASP A 26 -18.34 -21.82 -3.76
C ASP A 26 -18.39 -21.45 -2.27
N VAL A 27 -19.09 -20.37 -1.97
CA VAL A 27 -19.46 -20.03 -0.59
C VAL A 27 -20.53 -20.99 -0.11
N VAL A 28 -20.36 -21.49 1.10
CA VAL A 28 -21.31 -22.38 1.77
C VAL A 28 -21.78 -21.78 3.09
N ARG A 29 -22.98 -22.19 3.50
CA ARG A 29 -23.53 -21.91 4.82
C ARG A 29 -23.51 -23.21 5.64
N VAL A 30 -22.79 -23.16 6.77
CA VAL A 30 -22.59 -24.30 7.66
C VAL A 30 -23.43 -24.12 8.90
N SER A 31 -24.16 -25.15 9.32
CA SER A 31 -25.13 -25.19 10.41
C SER A 31 -26.40 -24.36 10.16
N ASP A 32 -27.33 -24.46 11.10
CA ASP A 32 -28.54 -23.63 11.10
C ASP A 32 -28.26 -22.16 11.45
N GLU A 33 -27.08 -21.89 12.08
CA GLU A 33 -26.59 -20.52 12.31
C GLU A 33 -26.10 -19.85 11.03
N GLY A 34 -25.86 -20.62 9.95
CA GLY A 34 -25.47 -20.11 8.65
C GLY A 34 -24.04 -19.59 8.57
N LEU A 35 -23.09 -20.21 9.30
CA LEU A 35 -21.68 -19.82 9.29
C LEU A 35 -21.13 -19.80 7.87
N ILE A 36 -20.43 -18.73 7.53
CA ILE A 36 -19.87 -18.56 6.19
C ILE A 36 -18.59 -19.38 6.02
N GLY A 37 -18.54 -20.17 4.97
CA GLY A 37 -17.36 -20.94 4.58
C GLY A 37 -17.16 -20.92 3.06
N GLU A 38 -16.00 -21.38 2.61
CA GLU A 38 -15.63 -21.51 1.20
C GLU A 38 -15.05 -22.90 0.93
N ILE A 39 -15.45 -23.51 -0.16
CA ILE A 39 -14.90 -24.80 -0.60
C ILE A 39 -13.50 -24.57 -1.15
N ILE A 40 -12.49 -25.17 -0.52
CA ILE A 40 -11.08 -25.06 -0.92
C ILE A 40 -10.50 -26.31 -1.55
N GLU A 41 -11.21 -27.44 -1.44
CA GLU A 41 -10.83 -28.71 -2.06
C GLU A 41 -12.07 -29.57 -2.29
N MET A 42 -12.08 -30.31 -3.39
CA MET A 42 -13.10 -31.29 -3.72
C MET A 42 -12.46 -32.67 -3.97
N ARG A 43 -12.95 -33.70 -3.28
CA ARG A 43 -12.53 -35.09 -3.47
C ARG A 43 -13.75 -35.98 -3.60
N GLY A 44 -14.17 -36.23 -4.83
CA GLY A 44 -15.40 -36.99 -5.10
C GLY A 44 -16.64 -36.23 -4.62
N ASP A 45 -17.38 -36.79 -3.67
CA ASP A 45 -18.56 -36.21 -3.06
C ASP A 45 -18.24 -35.37 -1.79
N LYS A 46 -16.98 -35.32 -1.38
CA LYS A 46 -16.53 -34.60 -0.20
C LYS A 46 -15.93 -33.25 -0.57
N ALA A 47 -16.33 -32.23 0.17
CA ALA A 47 -15.77 -30.90 0.11
C ALA A 47 -15.01 -30.56 1.39
N SER A 48 -13.78 -30.09 1.26
CA SER A 48 -13.05 -29.44 2.35
C SER A 48 -13.38 -27.95 2.34
N ILE A 49 -13.90 -27.47 3.44
CA ILE A 49 -14.46 -26.11 3.60
C ILE A 49 -13.65 -25.37 4.64
N GLN A 50 -13.10 -24.22 4.29
CA GLN A 50 -12.58 -23.28 5.28
C GLN A 50 -13.72 -22.39 5.78
N VAL A 51 -13.98 -22.40 7.08
CA VAL A 51 -15.01 -21.57 7.70
C VAL A 51 -14.39 -20.28 8.21
N TYR A 52 -14.99 -19.16 7.87
CA TYR A 52 -14.50 -17.81 8.21
C TYR A 52 -14.84 -17.36 9.63
N GLU A 53 -15.55 -18.21 10.36
CA GLU A 53 -16.01 -17.95 11.71
C GLU A 53 -15.58 -19.08 12.64
N GLU A 54 -15.81 -18.92 13.94
CA GLU A 54 -15.49 -19.94 14.94
C GLU A 54 -16.37 -21.17 14.75
N THR A 55 -15.73 -22.34 14.71
CA THR A 55 -16.37 -23.63 14.45
C THR A 55 -16.69 -24.42 15.73
N ALA A 56 -16.45 -23.86 16.91
CA ALA A 56 -16.76 -24.52 18.18
C ALA A 56 -18.24 -24.97 18.23
N GLY A 57 -18.47 -26.21 18.63
CA GLY A 57 -19.81 -26.80 18.69
C GLY A 57 -20.33 -27.41 17.38
N LEU A 58 -19.62 -27.27 16.25
CA LEU A 58 -19.94 -28.02 15.04
C LEU A 58 -19.53 -29.48 15.19
N GLY A 59 -20.33 -30.37 14.63
CA GLY A 59 -20.04 -31.81 14.67
C GLY A 59 -20.56 -32.55 13.45
N PRO A 60 -20.25 -33.86 13.32
CA PRO A 60 -20.76 -34.68 12.26
C PRO A 60 -22.30 -34.65 12.19
N GLY A 61 -22.83 -34.64 10.97
CA GLY A 61 -24.26 -34.52 10.70
C GLY A 61 -24.79 -33.09 10.57
N THR A 62 -24.00 -32.07 10.91
CA THR A 62 -24.36 -30.66 10.72
C THR A 62 -24.59 -30.37 9.22
N LYS A 63 -25.66 -29.64 8.92
CA LYS A 63 -26.04 -29.27 7.55
C LYS A 63 -25.05 -28.30 6.90
N VAL A 64 -24.80 -28.50 5.62
CA VAL A 64 -24.03 -27.56 4.77
C VAL A 64 -24.81 -27.28 3.51
N VAL A 65 -24.93 -26.01 3.12
CA VAL A 65 -25.66 -25.57 1.92
C VAL A 65 -24.75 -24.73 1.04
N SER A 66 -24.56 -25.12 -0.22
CA SER A 66 -23.83 -24.30 -1.19
C SER A 66 -24.71 -23.14 -1.71
N THR A 67 -24.10 -21.98 -1.86
CA THR A 67 -24.71 -20.81 -2.51
C THR A 67 -24.53 -20.84 -4.03
N HIS A 68 -23.71 -21.74 -4.54
CA HIS A 68 -23.30 -21.82 -5.95
C HIS A 68 -22.68 -20.51 -6.48
N ALA A 69 -22.08 -19.74 -5.62
CA ALA A 69 -21.40 -18.48 -5.95
C ALA A 69 -20.08 -18.37 -5.17
N PRO A 70 -19.01 -17.87 -5.79
CA PRO A 70 -17.74 -17.66 -5.11
C PRO A 70 -17.82 -16.51 -4.09
N LEU A 71 -16.85 -16.47 -3.16
CA LEU A 71 -16.69 -15.34 -2.25
C LEU A 71 -16.49 -14.06 -3.06
N SER A 72 -17.41 -13.14 -2.91
CA SER A 72 -17.46 -11.91 -3.69
C SER A 72 -17.61 -10.70 -2.78
N VAL A 73 -17.04 -9.58 -3.21
CA VAL A 73 -17.24 -8.27 -2.57
C VAL A 73 -18.36 -7.51 -3.26
N GLU A 74 -19.03 -6.69 -2.50
CA GLU A 74 -19.99 -5.71 -2.98
C GLU A 74 -19.25 -4.41 -3.30
N LEU A 75 -19.43 -3.90 -4.51
CA LEU A 75 -18.75 -2.73 -5.05
C LEU A 75 -19.79 -1.67 -5.44
N GLY A 76 -19.77 -0.56 -4.75
CA GLY A 76 -20.72 0.54 -4.97
C GLY A 76 -20.51 1.69 -3.98
N PRO A 77 -21.34 2.73 -4.04
CA PRO A 77 -21.29 3.84 -3.09
C PRO A 77 -21.50 3.37 -1.64
N GLY A 78 -20.70 3.88 -0.72
CA GLY A 78 -20.71 3.50 0.68
C GLY A 78 -19.54 2.63 1.12
N LEU A 79 -18.54 2.44 0.27
CA LEU A 79 -17.29 1.75 0.61
C LEU A 79 -16.32 2.64 1.39
N ILE A 80 -16.20 3.90 1.00
CA ILE A 80 -15.30 4.87 1.64
C ILE A 80 -15.79 5.17 3.06
N GLU A 81 -14.86 5.44 3.97
CA GLU A 81 -15.07 5.68 5.41
C GLU A 81 -15.47 4.43 6.20
N ASN A 82 -15.63 3.28 5.55
CA ASN A 82 -16.03 2.05 6.22
C ASN A 82 -14.84 1.20 6.67
N MET A 83 -15.10 0.45 7.73
CA MET A 83 -14.20 -0.55 8.30
C MET A 83 -14.85 -1.92 8.16
N TYR A 84 -14.17 -2.80 7.44
CA TYR A 84 -14.63 -4.15 7.16
C TYR A 84 -13.77 -5.20 7.85
N ASP A 85 -14.35 -6.36 8.10
CA ASP A 85 -13.58 -7.56 8.42
C ASP A 85 -13.03 -8.22 7.13
N GLY A 86 -12.36 -9.37 7.27
CA GLY A 86 -11.71 -10.06 6.15
C GLY A 86 -12.64 -10.52 5.03
N ILE A 87 -13.94 -10.63 5.27
CA ILE A 87 -14.97 -11.01 4.30
C ILE A 87 -15.97 -9.89 3.99
N GLN A 88 -15.57 -8.66 4.22
CA GLN A 88 -16.34 -7.45 3.94
C GLN A 88 -17.60 -7.27 4.79
N ARG A 89 -17.63 -7.74 6.03
CA ARG A 89 -18.70 -7.36 6.97
C ARG A 89 -18.35 -6.04 7.64
N PRO A 90 -19.24 -5.02 7.64
CA PRO A 90 -18.97 -3.74 8.28
C PRO A 90 -18.90 -3.91 9.81
N LEU A 91 -17.78 -3.53 10.42
CA LEU A 91 -17.54 -3.72 11.86
C LEU A 91 -18.53 -2.92 12.71
N GLU A 92 -18.88 -1.70 12.32
CA GLU A 92 -19.87 -0.88 13.04
C GLU A 92 -21.23 -1.54 13.09
N LYS A 93 -21.73 -2.06 11.95
CA LYS A 93 -23.01 -2.78 11.90
C LYS A 93 -22.99 -4.08 12.70
N MET A 94 -21.85 -4.78 12.71
CA MET A 94 -21.69 -5.97 13.53
C MET A 94 -21.82 -5.65 15.02
N VAL A 95 -21.24 -4.53 15.48
CA VAL A 95 -21.35 -4.06 16.86
C VAL A 95 -22.80 -3.64 17.19
N GLU A 96 -23.51 -2.99 16.27
CA GLU A 96 -24.92 -2.64 16.46
C GLU A 96 -25.82 -3.87 16.65
N VAL A 97 -25.57 -4.95 15.91
CA VAL A 97 -26.37 -6.18 15.95
C VAL A 97 -26.00 -7.09 17.12
N ALA A 98 -24.71 -7.24 17.42
CA ALA A 98 -24.20 -8.23 18.37
C ALA A 98 -23.65 -7.65 19.67
N GLY A 99 -23.58 -6.30 19.79
CA GLY A 99 -22.91 -5.64 20.91
C GLY A 99 -21.38 -5.71 20.81
N SER A 100 -20.70 -5.57 21.95
CA SER A 100 -19.23 -5.51 22.01
C SER A 100 -18.51 -6.82 21.68
N ASN A 101 -19.22 -7.95 21.67
CA ASN A 101 -18.67 -9.26 21.34
C ASN A 101 -19.13 -9.67 19.94
N ILE A 102 -18.19 -9.93 19.05
CA ILE A 102 -18.50 -10.47 17.71
C ILE A 102 -19.04 -11.88 17.89
N SER A 103 -20.34 -12.06 17.70
CA SER A 103 -20.97 -13.37 17.67
C SER A 103 -20.91 -13.96 16.25
N ARG A 104 -20.89 -15.28 16.17
CA ARG A 104 -20.89 -15.99 14.88
C ARG A 104 -22.28 -15.99 14.23
N GLY A 105 -22.33 -16.21 12.93
CA GLY A 105 -23.58 -16.28 12.17
C GLY A 105 -24.22 -14.91 11.90
N ILE A 106 -23.49 -13.79 12.10
CA ILE A 106 -23.99 -12.46 11.77
C ILE A 106 -23.98 -12.28 10.27
N ASP A 107 -25.16 -12.10 9.69
CA ASP A 107 -25.33 -11.77 8.28
C ASP A 107 -25.72 -10.31 8.13
N VAL A 108 -24.78 -9.46 7.77
CA VAL A 108 -24.95 -8.03 7.54
C VAL A 108 -24.52 -7.68 6.14
N SER A 109 -25.25 -6.78 5.49
CA SER A 109 -24.89 -6.29 4.15
C SER A 109 -23.62 -5.46 4.20
N ALA A 110 -22.71 -5.67 3.26
CA ALA A 110 -21.46 -4.96 3.19
C ALA A 110 -21.66 -3.46 2.93
N ILE A 111 -22.58 -3.12 2.03
CA ILE A 111 -22.98 -1.74 1.73
C ILE A 111 -24.37 -1.48 2.31
N ASP A 112 -24.59 -0.27 2.82
CA ASP A 112 -25.87 0.14 3.38
C ASP A 112 -26.96 0.10 2.31
N ARG A 113 -28.06 -0.63 2.58
CA ARG A 113 -29.20 -0.79 1.67
C ARG A 113 -30.24 0.32 1.80
N ASP A 114 -30.24 1.03 2.90
CA ASP A 114 -31.26 2.05 3.20
C ASP A 114 -30.79 3.45 2.84
N LYS A 115 -29.48 3.66 2.80
CA LYS A 115 -28.87 4.95 2.45
C LYS A 115 -29.15 5.31 0.99
N LYS A 116 -29.70 6.50 0.80
CA LYS A 116 -29.92 7.06 -0.54
C LYS A 116 -28.76 7.93 -0.97
N TRP A 117 -28.47 7.84 -2.26
CA TRP A 117 -27.39 8.56 -2.94
C TRP A 117 -27.96 9.33 -4.10
N GLU A 118 -27.52 10.57 -4.28
CA GLU A 118 -27.89 11.38 -5.43
C GLU A 118 -27.12 10.89 -6.68
N PHE A 119 -27.84 10.20 -7.56
CA PHE A 119 -27.30 9.70 -8.81
C PHE A 119 -27.45 10.75 -9.92
N VAL A 120 -26.32 11.16 -10.50
CA VAL A 120 -26.25 12.11 -11.62
C VAL A 120 -25.86 11.35 -12.88
N PRO A 121 -26.76 11.23 -13.88
CA PRO A 121 -26.48 10.52 -15.12
C PRO A 121 -25.39 11.23 -15.94
N LYS A 122 -24.56 10.44 -16.61
CA LYS A 122 -23.50 10.90 -17.52
C LYS A 122 -23.74 10.47 -18.99
N VAL A 123 -24.74 9.63 -19.21
CA VAL A 123 -25.17 9.16 -20.54
C VAL A 123 -26.63 9.48 -20.76
N SER A 124 -27.06 9.43 -22.01
CA SER A 124 -28.43 9.73 -22.41
C SER A 124 -29.11 8.48 -23.00
N VAL A 125 -30.45 8.51 -23.07
CA VAL A 125 -31.23 7.48 -23.76
C VAL A 125 -30.80 7.41 -25.23
N GLY A 126 -30.51 6.19 -25.70
CA GLY A 126 -30.03 5.93 -27.07
C GLY A 126 -28.50 5.81 -27.18
N ASP A 127 -27.75 6.17 -26.16
CA ASP A 127 -26.30 6.01 -26.17
C ASP A 127 -25.91 4.52 -26.09
N ALA A 128 -24.94 4.13 -26.90
CA ALA A 128 -24.33 2.81 -26.81
C ALA A 128 -23.27 2.79 -25.72
N VAL A 129 -23.35 1.84 -24.80
CA VAL A 129 -22.43 1.66 -23.68
C VAL A 129 -21.89 0.25 -23.66
N GLN A 130 -20.68 0.10 -23.17
CA GLN A 130 -20.02 -1.19 -23.00
C GLN A 130 -19.41 -1.31 -21.61
N THR A 131 -18.90 -2.51 -21.29
CA THR A 131 -18.20 -2.80 -20.05
C THR A 131 -17.23 -1.68 -19.65
N GLY A 132 -17.38 -1.18 -18.44
CA GLY A 132 -16.50 -0.16 -17.87
C GLY A 132 -16.85 1.30 -18.21
N ASP A 133 -17.81 1.55 -19.11
CA ASP A 133 -18.29 2.91 -19.36
C ASP A 133 -18.99 3.47 -18.12
N ILE A 134 -18.79 4.76 -17.85
CA ILE A 134 -19.44 5.45 -16.73
C ILE A 134 -20.84 5.89 -17.15
N ILE A 135 -21.85 5.37 -16.46
CA ILE A 135 -23.26 5.73 -16.70
C ILE A 135 -23.73 6.90 -15.83
N GLY A 136 -23.08 7.13 -14.72
CA GLY A 136 -23.41 8.21 -13.80
C GLY A 136 -22.43 8.31 -12.67
N THR A 137 -22.62 9.33 -11.83
CA THR A 137 -21.76 9.60 -10.68
C THR A 137 -22.57 9.85 -9.42
N VAL A 138 -21.94 9.60 -8.28
CA VAL A 138 -22.45 9.87 -6.94
C VAL A 138 -21.34 10.55 -6.14
N GLN A 139 -21.64 11.66 -5.47
CA GLN A 139 -20.69 12.26 -4.53
C GLN A 139 -20.70 11.44 -3.24
N GLU A 140 -19.76 10.51 -3.09
CA GLU A 140 -19.70 9.60 -1.95
C GLU A 140 -19.20 10.30 -0.69
N THR A 141 -18.10 11.05 -0.83
CA THR A 141 -17.57 11.94 0.22
C THR A 141 -17.26 13.31 -0.38
N VAL A 142 -16.88 14.28 0.44
CA VAL A 142 -16.50 15.62 -0.05
C VAL A 142 -15.29 15.60 -1.01
N VAL A 143 -14.48 14.54 -0.97
CA VAL A 143 -13.25 14.40 -1.77
C VAL A 143 -13.33 13.31 -2.83
N VAL A 144 -14.33 12.42 -2.78
CA VAL A 144 -14.43 11.26 -3.69
C VAL A 144 -15.77 11.27 -4.42
N GLU A 145 -15.69 11.38 -5.74
CA GLU A 145 -16.81 11.16 -6.66
C GLU A 145 -16.83 9.68 -7.06
N HIS A 146 -17.85 8.94 -6.65
CA HIS A 146 -18.04 7.55 -7.04
C HIS A 146 -18.59 7.46 -8.46
N ARG A 147 -17.89 6.77 -9.35
CA ARG A 147 -18.26 6.62 -10.76
C ARG A 147 -18.90 5.28 -10.97
N ILE A 148 -20.18 5.28 -11.35
CA ILE A 148 -20.97 4.07 -11.58
C ILE A 148 -20.65 3.55 -12.98
N MET A 149 -20.06 2.36 -13.05
CA MET A 149 -19.59 1.74 -14.28
C MET A 149 -20.53 0.61 -14.74
N VAL A 150 -20.63 0.42 -16.04
CA VAL A 150 -21.28 -0.76 -16.62
C VAL A 150 -20.50 -2.02 -16.17
N PRO A 151 -21.18 -3.03 -15.59
CA PRO A 151 -20.55 -4.26 -15.14
C PRO A 151 -19.80 -4.99 -16.26
N VAL A 152 -18.81 -5.81 -15.86
CA VAL A 152 -18.02 -6.61 -16.79
C VAL A 152 -18.91 -7.61 -17.53
N GLY A 153 -18.73 -7.71 -18.85
CA GLY A 153 -19.52 -8.60 -19.72
C GLY A 153 -20.85 -8.03 -20.18
N VAL A 154 -21.19 -6.78 -19.82
CA VAL A 154 -22.43 -6.11 -20.23
C VAL A 154 -22.13 -5.09 -21.32
N LYS A 155 -22.94 -5.10 -22.39
CA LYS A 155 -22.89 -4.16 -23.50
C LYS A 155 -24.31 -3.96 -24.05
N GLY A 156 -24.69 -2.74 -24.35
CA GLY A 156 -26.03 -2.47 -24.88
C GLY A 156 -26.26 -0.99 -25.16
N THR A 157 -27.50 -0.65 -25.43
CA THR A 157 -27.97 0.74 -25.68
C THR A 157 -28.81 1.17 -24.50
N VAL A 158 -28.63 2.38 -24.02
CA VAL A 158 -29.41 2.96 -22.93
C VAL A 158 -30.85 3.12 -23.34
N LYS A 159 -31.73 2.34 -22.73
CA LYS A 159 -33.19 2.43 -22.93
C LYS A 159 -33.81 3.46 -21.99
N GLU A 160 -33.41 3.45 -20.74
CA GLU A 160 -33.87 4.35 -19.69
C GLU A 160 -32.71 4.67 -18.74
N ILE A 161 -32.62 5.93 -18.34
CA ILE A 161 -31.71 6.37 -17.28
C ILE A 161 -32.42 7.36 -16.37
N LYS A 162 -32.24 7.19 -15.08
CA LYS A 162 -32.90 7.99 -14.04
C LYS A 162 -31.93 9.02 -13.46
N SER A 163 -32.47 10.02 -12.78
CA SER A 163 -31.73 11.02 -12.02
C SER A 163 -32.46 11.26 -10.70
N GLY A 164 -31.73 11.42 -9.63
CA GLY A 164 -32.29 11.67 -8.30
C GLY A 164 -31.70 10.79 -7.23
N GLU A 165 -32.39 10.64 -6.12
CA GLU A 165 -31.96 9.87 -4.96
C GLU A 165 -32.42 8.41 -5.06
N PHE A 166 -31.45 7.49 -4.98
CA PHE A 166 -31.69 6.05 -5.04
C PHE A 166 -30.81 5.32 -4.03
N THR A 167 -31.29 4.15 -3.58
CA THR A 167 -30.46 3.17 -2.85
C THR A 167 -29.57 2.42 -3.84
N VAL A 168 -28.58 1.69 -3.33
CA VAL A 168 -27.65 0.92 -4.18
C VAL A 168 -28.29 -0.26 -4.90
N GLU A 169 -29.48 -0.71 -4.50
CA GLU A 169 -30.21 -1.81 -5.11
C GLU A 169 -31.30 -1.36 -6.09
N GLU A 170 -31.68 -0.08 -6.07
CA GLU A 170 -32.65 0.45 -7.00
C GLU A 170 -32.09 0.58 -8.41
N THR A 171 -32.89 0.25 -9.42
CA THR A 171 -32.50 0.37 -10.84
C THR A 171 -32.36 1.84 -11.24
N VAL A 172 -31.16 2.22 -11.67
CA VAL A 172 -30.84 3.58 -12.15
C VAL A 172 -30.74 3.68 -13.66
N CYS A 173 -30.46 2.56 -14.34
CA CYS A 173 -30.34 2.48 -15.79
C CYS A 173 -30.87 1.15 -16.30
N VAL A 174 -31.52 1.17 -17.47
CA VAL A 174 -31.93 -0.04 -18.18
C VAL A 174 -31.27 -0.04 -19.55
N LEU A 175 -30.59 -1.11 -19.90
CA LEU A 175 -29.98 -1.32 -21.20
C LEU A 175 -30.78 -2.31 -22.03
N THR A 176 -30.86 -2.07 -23.33
CA THR A 176 -31.26 -3.06 -24.31
C THR A 176 -30.01 -3.73 -24.85
N LEU A 177 -29.88 -5.04 -24.62
CA LEU A 177 -28.74 -5.84 -25.07
C LEU A 177 -28.83 -6.18 -26.55
N GLU A 178 -27.75 -6.74 -27.14
CA GLU A 178 -27.68 -7.11 -28.56
C GLU A 178 -28.74 -8.17 -28.98
N ASP A 179 -29.14 -9.04 -28.05
CA ASP A 179 -30.17 -10.05 -28.24
C ASP A 179 -31.61 -9.54 -28.07
N GLY A 180 -31.76 -8.23 -27.81
CA GLY A 180 -33.05 -7.56 -27.57
C GLY A 180 -33.59 -7.72 -26.15
N SER A 181 -32.91 -8.42 -25.28
CA SER A 181 -33.25 -8.52 -23.83
C SER A 181 -32.91 -7.23 -23.10
N GLU A 182 -33.56 -7.02 -21.96
CA GLU A 182 -33.32 -5.86 -21.11
C GLU A 182 -32.45 -6.25 -19.93
N LYS A 183 -31.48 -5.39 -19.57
CA LYS A 183 -30.63 -5.50 -18.39
C LYS A 183 -30.80 -4.29 -17.51
N GLU A 184 -31.29 -4.51 -16.32
CA GLU A 184 -31.34 -3.48 -15.29
C GLU A 184 -29.97 -3.33 -14.62
N LEU A 185 -29.52 -2.08 -14.45
CA LEU A 185 -28.30 -1.71 -13.76
C LEU A 185 -28.63 -0.94 -12.50
N THR A 186 -27.94 -1.31 -11.43
CA THR A 186 -27.97 -0.65 -10.12
C THR A 186 -26.63 0.04 -9.87
N MET A 187 -26.52 0.78 -8.76
CA MET A 187 -25.26 1.40 -8.37
C MET A 187 -24.26 0.42 -7.74
N MET A 188 -24.68 -0.82 -7.50
CA MET A 188 -23.85 -1.85 -6.87
C MET A 188 -23.61 -3.02 -7.82
N GLN A 189 -22.42 -3.58 -7.78
CA GLN A 189 -22.06 -4.82 -8.46
C GLN A 189 -21.30 -5.75 -7.51
N LYS A 190 -21.27 -7.05 -7.80
CA LYS A 190 -20.48 -8.04 -7.06
C LYS A 190 -19.33 -8.53 -7.92
N TRP A 191 -18.18 -8.79 -7.26
CA TRP A 191 -17.00 -9.31 -7.94
C TRP A 191 -16.32 -10.39 -7.08
N PRO A 192 -15.95 -11.55 -7.67
CA PRO A 192 -15.22 -12.60 -6.97
C PRO A 192 -13.84 -12.12 -6.52
N VAL A 193 -13.52 -12.26 -5.23
CA VAL A 193 -12.28 -11.70 -4.65
C VAL A 193 -11.01 -12.35 -5.19
N ARG A 194 -11.08 -13.63 -5.60
CA ARG A 194 -9.92 -14.38 -6.11
C ARG A 194 -9.62 -14.12 -7.58
N VAL A 195 -10.50 -13.41 -8.28
CA VAL A 195 -10.36 -13.07 -9.70
C VAL A 195 -9.95 -11.61 -9.84
N ALA A 196 -8.81 -11.38 -10.50
CA ALA A 196 -8.37 -10.02 -10.80
C ALA A 196 -9.38 -9.31 -11.71
N ARG A 197 -9.62 -8.03 -11.47
CA ARG A 197 -10.50 -7.24 -12.33
C ARG A 197 -9.82 -6.94 -13.67
N PRO A 198 -10.52 -7.13 -14.79
CA PRO A 198 -9.94 -6.96 -16.12
C PRO A 198 -9.67 -5.49 -16.42
N TYR A 199 -8.71 -5.26 -17.28
CA TYR A 199 -8.34 -3.96 -17.83
C TYR A 199 -8.06 -4.10 -19.34
N LYS A 200 -8.01 -2.99 -20.07
CA LYS A 200 -7.73 -2.98 -21.49
C LYS A 200 -6.25 -3.20 -21.79
N GLU A 201 -5.39 -2.47 -21.10
CA GLU A 201 -3.96 -2.48 -21.29
C GLU A 201 -3.23 -2.14 -19.98
N LYS A 202 -2.10 -2.80 -19.73
CA LYS A 202 -1.21 -2.48 -18.61
C LYS A 202 -0.12 -1.54 -19.09
N LEU A 203 -0.03 -0.37 -18.48
CA LEU A 203 0.92 0.67 -18.85
C LEU A 203 2.27 0.47 -18.15
N VAL A 204 3.30 1.02 -18.75
CA VAL A 204 4.63 1.06 -18.15
C VAL A 204 4.62 2.02 -16.96
N PRO A 205 5.15 1.62 -15.79
CA PRO A 205 5.26 2.49 -14.62
C PRO A 205 6.43 3.47 -14.80
N ASP A 206 6.15 4.65 -15.35
CA ASP A 206 7.12 5.71 -15.67
C ASP A 206 6.90 7.02 -14.92
N MET A 207 5.93 7.05 -14.00
CA MET A 207 5.62 8.17 -13.13
C MET A 207 5.82 7.79 -11.67
N PRO A 208 6.45 8.63 -10.84
CA PRO A 208 6.63 8.33 -9.43
C PRO A 208 5.31 8.43 -8.66
N LEU A 209 5.16 7.59 -7.65
CA LEU A 209 4.23 7.83 -6.55
C LEU A 209 4.97 8.70 -5.53
N VAL A 210 4.69 9.97 -5.52
CA VAL A 210 5.36 10.92 -4.61
C VAL A 210 4.84 10.72 -3.20
N THR A 211 5.75 10.52 -2.25
CA THR A 211 5.42 10.19 -0.85
C THR A 211 5.73 11.30 0.13
N GLY A 212 6.50 12.31 -0.27
CA GLY A 212 6.98 13.35 0.63
C GLY A 212 8.06 12.88 1.61
N GLN A 213 8.49 11.63 1.51
CA GLN A 213 9.55 11.04 2.32
C GLN A 213 10.86 11.04 1.52
N ARG A 214 11.88 11.78 2.00
CA ARG A 214 13.14 12.00 1.27
C ARG A 214 13.86 10.70 0.92
N VAL A 215 13.94 9.76 1.88
CA VAL A 215 14.60 8.48 1.65
C VAL A 215 13.89 7.64 0.59
N ILE A 216 12.58 7.77 0.48
CA ILE A 216 11.77 7.05 -0.51
C ILE A 216 11.86 7.76 -1.85
N ASP A 217 11.38 8.99 -1.95
CA ASP A 217 11.25 9.69 -3.23
C ASP A 217 12.58 9.88 -3.94
N THR A 218 13.65 10.16 -3.19
CA THR A 218 14.97 10.41 -3.78
C THR A 218 15.79 9.14 -3.91
N MET A 219 15.93 8.34 -2.85
CA MET A 219 16.86 7.22 -2.87
C MET A 219 16.25 5.95 -3.44
N PHE A 220 15.02 5.61 -3.02
CA PHE A 220 14.36 4.33 -3.39
C PHE A 220 12.92 4.55 -3.86
N PRO A 221 12.71 5.30 -4.97
CA PRO A 221 11.38 5.69 -5.40
C PRO A 221 10.53 4.50 -5.85
N ILE A 222 9.23 4.62 -5.62
CA ILE A 222 8.21 3.73 -6.16
C ILE A 222 7.45 4.44 -7.29
N ALA A 223 7.11 3.69 -8.33
CA ALA A 223 6.27 4.20 -9.41
C ALA A 223 4.78 4.10 -9.07
N LYS A 224 3.95 4.96 -9.64
CA LYS A 224 2.49 4.78 -9.64
C LYS A 224 2.15 3.46 -10.34
N GLY A 225 1.41 2.61 -9.64
CA GLY A 225 1.15 1.25 -10.09
C GLY A 225 2.30 0.28 -9.78
N GLY A 226 3.28 0.70 -8.99
CA GLY A 226 4.42 -0.12 -8.59
C GLY A 226 4.13 -1.00 -7.38
N VAL A 227 5.08 -1.87 -7.08
CA VAL A 227 5.03 -2.80 -5.95
C VAL A 227 6.26 -2.66 -5.07
N ALA A 228 6.04 -2.54 -3.77
CA ALA A 228 7.08 -2.38 -2.76
C ALA A 228 6.88 -3.32 -1.57
N ALA A 229 7.97 -3.70 -0.94
CA ALA A 229 7.95 -4.38 0.36
C ALA A 229 8.67 -3.54 1.42
N VAL A 230 8.13 -3.58 2.63
CA VAL A 230 8.69 -2.95 3.83
C VAL A 230 9.00 -4.06 4.84
N PRO A 231 10.10 -4.78 4.68
CA PRO A 231 10.51 -5.77 5.64
C PRO A 231 11.22 -5.13 6.83
N GLY A 232 10.99 -5.66 8.00
CA GLY A 232 11.69 -5.22 9.20
C GLY A 232 11.25 -5.97 10.46
N PRO A 233 12.12 -6.04 11.47
CA PRO A 233 11.79 -6.64 12.73
C PRO A 233 10.69 -5.88 13.47
N PHE A 234 10.18 -6.47 14.53
CA PHE A 234 9.21 -5.80 15.40
C PHE A 234 9.83 -4.52 16.01
N GLY A 235 9.05 -3.45 16.04
CA GLY A 235 9.48 -2.16 16.60
C GLY A 235 10.38 -1.31 15.67
N SER A 236 10.65 -1.75 14.45
CA SER A 236 11.45 -0.98 13.48
C SER A 236 10.70 0.17 12.79
N GLY A 237 9.41 0.35 13.10
CA GLY A 237 8.60 1.45 12.56
C GLY A 237 7.85 1.14 11.26
N LYS A 238 7.60 -0.13 10.94
CA LYS A 238 6.81 -0.54 9.74
C LYS A 238 5.48 0.20 9.63
N THR A 239 4.70 0.15 10.69
CA THR A 239 3.38 0.78 10.75
C THR A 239 3.47 2.29 10.58
N VAL A 240 4.46 2.95 11.19
CA VAL A 240 4.69 4.39 11.02
C VAL A 240 4.99 4.75 9.56
N VAL A 241 5.84 3.97 8.89
CA VAL A 241 6.14 4.16 7.46
C VAL A 241 4.85 4.06 6.63
N GLN A 242 4.04 3.04 6.87
CA GLN A 242 2.78 2.85 6.14
C GLN A 242 1.76 3.96 6.43
N HIS A 243 1.66 4.44 7.66
CA HIS A 243 0.81 5.59 8.01
C HIS A 243 1.28 6.88 7.31
N GLN A 244 2.59 7.14 7.26
CA GLN A 244 3.12 8.27 6.52
C GLN A 244 2.83 8.17 5.02
N LEU A 245 2.93 6.99 4.45
CA LEU A 245 2.56 6.75 3.05
C LEU A 245 1.05 6.96 2.83
N ALA A 246 0.20 6.45 3.70
CA ALA A 246 -1.25 6.65 3.63
C ALA A 246 -1.62 8.13 3.68
N LYS A 247 -0.95 8.90 4.55
CA LYS A 247 -1.21 10.33 4.75
C LYS A 247 -0.71 11.19 3.60
N TRP A 248 0.51 10.95 3.13
CA TRP A 248 1.24 11.88 2.27
C TRP A 248 1.40 11.43 0.82
N ALA A 249 1.24 10.14 0.53
CA ALA A 249 1.38 9.66 -0.84
C ALA A 249 0.40 10.36 -1.79
N ASP A 250 0.88 10.57 -3.02
CA ASP A 250 0.09 11.14 -4.11
C ASP A 250 -0.90 10.09 -4.66
N ALA A 251 -1.73 9.56 -3.77
CA ALA A 251 -2.83 8.66 -4.06
C ALA A 251 -4.15 9.31 -3.67
N GLU A 252 -5.17 9.13 -4.50
CA GLU A 252 -6.50 9.70 -4.28
C GLU A 252 -7.34 8.83 -3.36
N ILE A 253 -7.11 7.52 -3.39
CA ILE A 253 -7.79 6.53 -2.55
C ILE A 253 -6.74 5.68 -1.84
N VAL A 254 -6.99 5.39 -0.57
CA VAL A 254 -6.17 4.52 0.26
C VAL A 254 -6.98 3.31 0.70
N VAL A 255 -6.44 2.13 0.50
CA VAL A 255 -6.97 0.89 1.06
C VAL A 255 -5.92 0.33 2.03
N TYR A 256 -6.27 0.25 3.30
CA TYR A 256 -5.39 -0.28 4.34
C TYR A 256 -5.91 -1.62 4.83
N ILE A 257 -5.07 -2.65 4.75
CA ILE A 257 -5.38 -4.01 5.19
C ILE A 257 -4.53 -4.35 6.40
N GLY A 258 -5.16 -4.41 7.57
CA GLY A 258 -4.57 -5.00 8.77
C GLY A 258 -4.81 -6.51 8.75
N CYS A 259 -3.80 -7.27 8.34
CA CYS A 259 -3.88 -8.72 8.19
C CYS A 259 -3.16 -9.43 9.33
N GLY A 260 -3.92 -9.92 10.30
CA GLY A 260 -3.38 -10.66 11.43
C GLY A 260 -2.57 -9.83 12.43
N GLU A 261 -2.76 -8.52 12.42
CA GLU A 261 -2.10 -7.62 13.34
C GLU A 261 -2.71 -7.70 14.75
N ARG A 262 -2.00 -7.20 15.73
CA ARG A 262 -2.48 -7.19 17.11
C ARG A 262 -3.67 -6.24 17.26
N GLY A 263 -4.62 -6.61 18.11
CA GLY A 263 -5.82 -5.80 18.34
C GLY A 263 -5.53 -4.37 18.78
N ASN A 264 -4.49 -4.14 19.59
CA ASN A 264 -4.06 -2.80 20.00
C ASN A 264 -3.51 -1.97 18.83
N GLU A 265 -2.70 -2.54 17.94
CA GLU A 265 -2.17 -1.86 16.75
C GLU A 265 -3.30 -1.47 15.79
N MET A 266 -4.27 -2.37 15.58
CA MET A 266 -5.45 -2.05 14.79
C MET A 266 -6.33 -0.98 15.46
N THR A 267 -6.46 -1.02 16.77
CA THR A 267 -7.19 0.03 17.51
C THR A 267 -6.54 1.40 17.34
N ASP A 268 -5.23 1.46 17.32
CA ASP A 268 -4.49 2.71 17.06
C ASP A 268 -4.78 3.23 15.65
N VAL A 269 -4.74 2.37 14.62
CA VAL A 269 -5.14 2.74 13.25
C VAL A 269 -6.57 3.26 13.19
N LEU A 270 -7.50 2.56 13.83
CA LEU A 270 -8.93 2.92 13.86
C LEU A 270 -9.21 4.24 14.58
N ARG A 271 -8.36 4.63 15.52
CA ARG A 271 -8.46 5.92 16.23
C ARG A 271 -7.74 7.03 15.51
N GLU A 272 -6.53 6.76 15.00
CA GLU A 272 -5.67 7.78 14.40
C GLU A 272 -6.18 8.22 13.02
N PHE A 273 -6.62 7.29 12.16
CA PHE A 273 -7.02 7.65 10.78
C PHE A 273 -8.18 8.64 10.71
N PRO A 274 -9.24 8.55 11.54
CA PRO A 274 -10.29 9.58 11.57
C PRO A 274 -9.79 10.95 12.06
N GLU A 275 -8.77 10.98 12.92
CA GLU A 275 -8.18 12.21 13.46
C GLU A 275 -7.15 12.85 12.53
N LEU A 276 -6.50 12.04 11.67
CA LEU A 276 -5.55 12.52 10.69
C LEU A 276 -6.26 13.35 9.61
N GLN A 277 -5.71 14.51 9.32
CA GLN A 277 -6.19 15.36 8.24
C GLN A 277 -5.40 15.09 6.97
N ASP A 278 -6.09 15.01 5.84
CA ASP A 278 -5.48 14.99 4.53
C ASP A 278 -4.84 16.37 4.25
N PRO A 279 -3.51 16.44 4.09
CA PRO A 279 -2.83 17.72 3.91
C PRO A 279 -3.22 18.48 2.64
N LYS A 280 -3.80 17.79 1.66
CA LYS A 280 -4.23 18.40 0.40
C LYS A 280 -5.62 19.05 0.50
N THR A 281 -6.52 18.45 1.25
CA THR A 281 -7.92 18.86 1.33
C THR A 281 -8.30 19.47 2.68
N GLY A 282 -7.53 19.21 3.75
CA GLY A 282 -7.84 19.58 5.12
C GLY A 282 -8.94 18.73 5.77
N GLU A 283 -9.51 17.78 5.02
CA GLU A 283 -10.53 16.85 5.49
C GLU A 283 -9.91 15.65 6.21
N SER A 284 -10.72 14.90 6.96
CA SER A 284 -10.26 13.65 7.58
C SER A 284 -9.74 12.68 6.52
N LEU A 285 -8.62 12.02 6.81
CA LEU A 285 -8.03 11.00 5.94
C LEU A 285 -9.03 9.86 5.63
N MET A 286 -9.95 9.57 6.56
CA MET A 286 -11.02 8.58 6.34
C MET A 286 -11.92 8.92 5.16
N LYS A 287 -12.06 10.18 4.77
CA LYS A 287 -12.88 10.61 3.60
C LYS A 287 -12.40 10.04 2.26
N ARG A 288 -11.21 9.47 2.22
CA ARG A 288 -10.63 8.78 1.05
C ARG A 288 -10.04 7.41 1.37
N THR A 289 -10.38 6.84 2.52
CA THR A 289 -9.78 5.60 3.02
C THR A 289 -10.82 4.51 3.25
N ILE A 290 -10.43 3.28 2.98
CA ILE A 290 -11.16 2.06 3.29
C ILE A 290 -10.25 1.19 4.16
N LEU A 291 -10.76 0.72 5.30
CA LEU A 291 -10.02 -0.14 6.22
C LEU A 291 -10.57 -1.56 6.19
N ILE A 292 -9.65 -2.53 6.07
CA ILE A 292 -9.94 -3.95 6.24
C ILE A 292 -9.19 -4.39 7.49
N ALA A 293 -9.91 -4.78 8.53
CA ALA A 293 -9.33 -5.16 9.80
C ALA A 293 -9.57 -6.65 10.08
N ASN A 294 -8.49 -7.42 10.10
CA ASN A 294 -8.48 -8.79 10.61
C ASN A 294 -7.38 -8.90 11.67
N THR A 295 -7.78 -8.96 12.94
CA THR A 295 -6.86 -9.08 14.07
C THR A 295 -6.38 -10.51 14.26
N SER A 296 -5.31 -10.69 15.04
CA SER A 296 -4.66 -11.98 15.25
C SER A 296 -5.53 -13.00 15.99
N ASP A 297 -6.56 -12.56 16.70
CA ASP A 297 -7.56 -13.36 17.41
C ASP A 297 -8.77 -13.75 16.54
N MET A 298 -8.91 -13.14 15.37
CA MET A 298 -9.96 -13.50 14.41
C MET A 298 -9.61 -14.79 13.66
N PRO A 299 -10.61 -15.49 13.07
CA PRO A 299 -10.41 -16.75 12.38
C PRO A 299 -9.37 -16.67 11.24
N VAL A 300 -8.55 -17.71 11.12
CA VAL A 300 -7.45 -17.80 10.15
C VAL A 300 -7.93 -17.70 8.71
N ALA A 301 -9.07 -18.32 8.39
CA ALA A 301 -9.64 -18.27 7.05
C ALA A 301 -10.02 -16.84 6.63
N ALA A 302 -10.59 -16.05 7.55
CA ALA A 302 -10.91 -14.64 7.31
C ALA A 302 -9.63 -13.81 7.11
N ARG A 303 -8.54 -14.15 7.79
CA ARG A 303 -7.21 -13.54 7.58
C ARG A 303 -6.72 -13.80 6.17
N GLU A 304 -6.83 -15.02 5.68
CA GLU A 304 -6.46 -15.37 4.31
C GLU A 304 -7.29 -14.58 3.28
N ALA A 305 -8.59 -14.46 3.49
CA ALA A 305 -9.49 -13.73 2.60
C ALA A 305 -9.27 -12.22 2.59
N SER A 306 -8.82 -11.61 3.69
CA SER A 306 -8.70 -10.16 3.85
C SER A 306 -7.86 -9.48 2.78
N ILE A 307 -6.79 -10.12 2.35
CA ILE A 307 -5.90 -9.63 1.29
C ILE A 307 -6.64 -9.52 -0.05
N TYR A 308 -7.42 -10.54 -0.39
CA TYR A 308 -8.19 -10.55 -1.64
C TYR A 308 -9.35 -9.56 -1.61
N THR A 309 -10.02 -9.43 -0.47
CA THR A 309 -11.07 -8.43 -0.26
C THR A 309 -10.54 -7.02 -0.49
N GLY A 310 -9.43 -6.66 0.14
CA GLY A 310 -8.84 -5.34 0.02
C GLY A 310 -8.35 -5.02 -1.37
N ILE A 311 -7.65 -5.95 -2.03
CA ILE A 311 -7.12 -5.67 -3.38
C ILE A 311 -8.22 -5.59 -4.44
N THR A 312 -9.31 -6.35 -4.27
CA THR A 312 -10.46 -6.26 -5.19
C THR A 312 -11.15 -4.91 -5.09
N ILE A 313 -11.35 -4.38 -3.89
CA ILE A 313 -11.88 -3.04 -3.68
C ILE A 313 -10.94 -1.99 -4.27
N ALA A 314 -9.63 -2.13 -4.08
CA ALA A 314 -8.65 -1.23 -4.66
C ALA A 314 -8.66 -1.24 -6.19
N GLU A 315 -8.78 -2.40 -6.82
CA GLU A 315 -8.93 -2.54 -8.28
C GLU A 315 -10.21 -1.85 -8.81
N TYR A 316 -11.30 -1.91 -8.04
CA TYR A 316 -12.54 -1.25 -8.42
C TYR A 316 -12.39 0.27 -8.50
N PHE A 317 -11.73 0.90 -7.53
CA PHE A 317 -11.43 2.33 -7.57
C PHE A 317 -10.39 2.68 -8.66
N ARG A 318 -9.40 1.81 -8.89
CA ARG A 318 -8.50 1.94 -10.03
C ARG A 318 -9.28 2.01 -11.36
N ASP A 319 -10.27 1.15 -11.53
CA ASP A 319 -11.08 1.09 -12.75
C ASP A 319 -11.89 2.38 -12.97
N MET A 320 -12.21 3.12 -11.93
CA MET A 320 -12.80 4.46 -12.02
C MET A 320 -11.81 5.52 -12.52
N GLY A 321 -10.52 5.22 -12.61
CA GLY A 321 -9.47 6.14 -13.01
C GLY A 321 -8.73 6.80 -11.85
N TYR A 322 -8.92 6.32 -10.62
CA TYR A 322 -8.20 6.82 -9.45
C TYR A 322 -6.81 6.22 -9.33
N SER A 323 -5.91 6.98 -8.71
CA SER A 323 -4.64 6.46 -8.18
C SER A 323 -4.89 5.91 -6.78
N VAL A 324 -4.77 4.61 -6.63
CA VAL A 324 -5.04 3.90 -5.38
C VAL A 324 -3.72 3.43 -4.78
N ALA A 325 -3.52 3.67 -3.49
CA ALA A 325 -2.45 3.07 -2.71
C ALA A 325 -3.03 2.01 -1.77
N LEU A 326 -2.53 0.79 -1.88
CA LEU A 326 -2.90 -0.31 -1.00
C LEU A 326 -1.73 -0.64 -0.09
N MET A 327 -1.98 -0.61 1.22
CA MET A 327 -1.05 -1.04 2.25
C MET A 327 -1.55 -2.33 2.88
N ALA A 328 -0.70 -3.35 2.94
CA ALA A 328 -0.99 -4.61 3.62
C ALA A 328 -0.03 -4.81 4.79
N ASP A 329 -0.55 -4.80 6.00
CA ASP A 329 0.19 -5.01 7.24
C ASP A 329 -0.40 -6.22 8.00
N SER A 330 0.21 -7.42 7.94
CA SER A 330 1.39 -7.76 7.15
C SER A 330 1.14 -8.98 6.27
N THR A 331 1.87 -9.06 5.17
CA THR A 331 1.82 -10.22 4.27
C THR A 331 2.42 -11.48 4.91
N SER A 332 3.29 -11.35 5.92
CA SER A 332 3.79 -12.48 6.71
C SER A 332 2.67 -13.20 7.46
N ARG A 333 1.72 -12.45 8.02
CA ARG A 333 0.57 -13.03 8.72
C ARG A 333 -0.41 -13.71 7.77
N TRP A 334 -0.52 -13.19 6.55
CA TRP A 334 -1.24 -13.87 5.48
C TRP A 334 -0.57 -15.19 5.11
N ALA A 335 0.76 -15.22 4.95
CA ALA A 335 1.51 -16.43 4.68
C ALA A 335 1.39 -17.46 5.82
N GLU A 336 1.38 -17.03 7.08
CA GLU A 336 1.10 -17.90 8.22
C GLU A 336 -0.30 -18.53 8.13
N ALA A 337 -1.31 -17.77 7.70
CA ALA A 337 -2.65 -18.31 7.48
C ALA A 337 -2.64 -19.39 6.37
N LEU A 338 -1.94 -19.15 5.27
CA LEU A 338 -1.76 -20.16 4.21
C LEU A 338 -1.07 -21.43 4.74
N ARG A 339 -0.03 -21.28 5.57
CA ARG A 339 0.67 -22.41 6.21
C ARG A 339 -0.25 -23.22 7.12
N GLU A 340 -1.05 -22.55 7.94
CA GLU A 340 -1.99 -23.23 8.83
C GLU A 340 -3.06 -23.99 8.05
N MET A 341 -3.64 -23.40 7.01
CA MET A 341 -4.65 -24.06 6.18
C MET A 341 -4.06 -25.26 5.42
N SER A 342 -2.90 -25.10 4.81
CA SER A 342 -2.18 -26.18 4.13
C SER A 342 -1.86 -27.35 5.06
N GLY A 343 -1.42 -27.05 6.29
CA GLY A 343 -1.18 -28.10 7.31
C GLY A 343 -2.43 -28.86 7.71
N ARG A 344 -3.60 -28.20 7.79
CA ARG A 344 -4.88 -28.84 8.10
C ARG A 344 -5.44 -29.68 6.94
N LEU A 345 -5.10 -29.30 5.71
CA LEU A 345 -5.41 -30.07 4.50
C LEU A 345 -4.45 -31.27 4.31
N GLU A 346 -3.45 -31.40 5.17
CA GLU A 346 -2.43 -32.45 5.08
C GLU A 346 -1.65 -32.39 3.74
N GLU A 347 -1.49 -31.16 3.19
CA GLU A 347 -0.67 -30.94 2.00
C GLU A 347 0.81 -31.15 2.33
N MET A 348 1.58 -31.55 1.31
CA MET A 348 3.03 -31.72 1.47
C MET A 348 3.67 -30.35 1.79
N PRO A 349 4.33 -30.17 2.94
CA PRO A 349 4.95 -28.92 3.30
C PRO A 349 6.19 -28.64 2.44
N GLY A 350 6.35 -27.37 2.07
CA GLY A 350 7.59 -26.84 1.51
C GLY A 350 8.56 -26.39 2.60
N GLU A 351 9.40 -25.42 2.27
CA GLU A 351 10.41 -24.83 3.16
C GLU A 351 9.73 -24.22 4.39
N GLU A 352 10.26 -24.49 5.57
CA GLU A 352 9.74 -24.07 6.90
C GLU A 352 8.24 -24.36 7.13
N GLY A 353 7.69 -25.37 6.45
CA GLY A 353 6.28 -25.75 6.59
C GLY A 353 5.30 -24.88 5.80
N TYR A 354 5.77 -23.95 5.00
CA TYR A 354 4.91 -23.20 4.10
C TYR A 354 4.46 -24.05 2.91
N PRO A 355 3.29 -23.75 2.31
CA PRO A 355 2.86 -24.48 1.11
C PRO A 355 3.80 -24.18 -0.06
N ALA A 356 4.00 -25.17 -0.94
CA ALA A 356 4.86 -25.03 -2.12
C ALA A 356 4.41 -23.89 -3.06
N TYR A 357 3.13 -23.53 -3.01
CA TYR A 357 2.53 -22.46 -3.82
C TYR A 357 2.62 -21.05 -3.17
N LEU A 358 3.32 -20.87 -2.05
CA LEU A 358 3.45 -19.56 -1.39
C LEU A 358 3.91 -18.47 -2.36
N GLY A 359 4.99 -18.73 -3.11
CA GLY A 359 5.52 -17.78 -4.08
C GLY A 359 4.51 -17.42 -5.17
N SER A 360 3.74 -18.39 -5.67
CA SER A 360 2.69 -18.15 -6.67
C SER A 360 1.55 -17.30 -6.13
N ARG A 361 1.14 -17.51 -4.88
CA ARG A 361 0.09 -16.71 -4.22
C ARG A 361 0.54 -15.25 -4.01
N LEU A 362 1.77 -15.05 -3.54
CA LEU A 362 2.35 -13.71 -3.41
C LEU A 362 2.46 -13.01 -4.76
N ALA A 363 2.92 -13.72 -5.81
CA ALA A 363 3.00 -13.17 -7.16
C ALA A 363 1.61 -12.75 -7.68
N GLN A 364 0.60 -13.61 -7.54
CA GLN A 364 -0.79 -13.30 -7.94
C GLN A 364 -1.32 -12.04 -7.25
N PHE A 365 -1.02 -11.85 -5.97
CA PHE A 365 -1.40 -10.65 -5.24
C PHE A 365 -0.71 -9.39 -5.80
N TYR A 366 0.61 -9.39 -5.89
CA TYR A 366 1.35 -8.22 -6.36
C TYR A 366 1.15 -7.91 -7.85
N GLU A 367 0.88 -8.93 -8.69
CA GLU A 367 0.59 -8.74 -10.12
C GLU A 367 -0.73 -8.01 -10.38
N ARG A 368 -1.65 -7.99 -9.41
CA ARG A 368 -2.89 -7.20 -9.48
C ARG A 368 -2.64 -5.69 -9.39
N ALA A 369 -1.50 -5.28 -8.85
CA ALA A 369 -1.06 -3.89 -8.90
C ALA A 369 -0.60 -3.52 -10.32
N GLY A 370 -0.77 -2.25 -10.67
CA GLY A 370 -0.30 -1.72 -11.94
C GLY A 370 -0.98 -0.39 -12.30
N ARG A 371 -0.38 0.29 -13.25
CA ARG A 371 -1.01 1.39 -13.97
C ARG A 371 -1.64 0.81 -15.23
N VAL A 372 -2.91 1.08 -15.43
CA VAL A 372 -3.69 0.45 -16.50
C VAL A 372 -4.56 1.46 -17.24
N VAL A 373 -4.88 1.13 -18.49
CA VAL A 373 -6.03 1.70 -19.17
C VAL A 373 -7.23 0.83 -18.84
N SER A 374 -8.23 1.41 -18.18
CA SER A 374 -9.42 0.71 -17.75
C SER A 374 -10.29 0.32 -18.95
N LEU A 375 -11.18 -0.66 -18.74
CA LEU A 375 -12.22 -0.98 -19.71
C LEU A 375 -13.12 0.23 -19.92
N GLY A 376 -13.74 0.30 -21.09
CA GLY A 376 -14.59 1.41 -21.48
C GLY A 376 -14.09 2.13 -22.74
N THR A 377 -14.90 3.04 -23.24
CA THR A 377 -14.63 3.80 -24.47
C THR A 377 -13.72 5.01 -24.26
N GLU A 378 -13.66 5.54 -23.03
CA GLU A 378 -12.96 6.79 -22.71
C GLU A 378 -11.42 6.69 -22.70
N GLY A 379 -10.86 5.48 -22.64
CA GLY A 379 -9.40 5.28 -22.47
C GLY A 379 -8.87 5.77 -21.12
N ARG A 380 -9.69 5.66 -20.09
CA ARG A 380 -9.41 6.14 -18.73
C ARG A 380 -8.26 5.38 -18.09
N GLU A 381 -7.28 6.11 -17.59
CA GLU A 381 -6.14 5.54 -16.86
C GLU A 381 -6.41 5.52 -15.35
N GLY A 382 -6.01 4.45 -14.69
CA GLY A 382 -6.00 4.30 -13.24
C GLY A 382 -4.74 3.57 -12.79
N ALA A 383 -4.40 3.70 -11.52
CA ALA A 383 -3.23 3.06 -10.95
C ALA A 383 -3.55 2.42 -9.59
N LEU A 384 -2.98 1.25 -9.35
CA LEU A 384 -3.00 0.56 -8.07
C LEU A 384 -1.56 0.25 -7.67
N SER A 385 -1.07 0.93 -6.65
CA SER A 385 0.25 0.70 -6.05
C SER A 385 0.08 -0.16 -4.81
N ALA A 386 0.82 -1.26 -4.70
CA ALA A 386 0.74 -2.18 -3.58
C ALA A 386 2.02 -2.15 -2.75
N ILE A 387 1.87 -1.92 -1.44
CA ILE A 387 2.95 -1.86 -0.46
C ILE A 387 2.66 -2.87 0.64
N GLY A 388 3.47 -3.93 0.70
CA GLY A 388 3.33 -5.00 1.69
C GLY A 388 4.37 -4.90 2.79
N ALA A 389 3.93 -4.86 4.05
CA ALA A 389 4.84 -5.06 5.18
C ALA A 389 5.19 -6.54 5.31
N VAL A 390 6.44 -6.82 5.61
CA VAL A 390 6.94 -8.16 5.90
C VAL A 390 7.57 -8.14 7.28
N SER A 391 7.25 -9.14 8.09
CA SER A 391 7.72 -9.26 9.48
C SER A 391 8.57 -10.51 9.65
N PRO A 392 9.83 -10.49 9.15
CA PRO A 392 10.70 -11.66 9.27
C PRO A 392 11.03 -11.93 10.74
N PRO A 393 10.93 -13.19 11.20
CA PRO A 393 11.30 -13.57 12.55
C PRO A 393 12.76 -13.21 12.84
N GLY A 394 13.01 -12.51 13.95
CA GLY A 394 14.35 -12.06 14.31
C GLY A 394 15.01 -11.06 13.34
N GLY A 395 14.29 -10.54 12.36
CA GLY A 395 14.83 -9.67 11.33
C GLY A 395 15.57 -10.41 10.21
N ASP A 396 15.49 -11.74 10.18
CA ASP A 396 16.16 -12.56 9.17
C ASP A 396 15.37 -12.59 7.86
N THR A 397 15.86 -11.87 6.86
CA THR A 397 15.25 -11.80 5.51
C THR A 397 15.53 -13.04 4.66
N SER A 398 16.25 -14.04 5.16
CA SER A 398 16.47 -15.32 4.46
C SER A 398 15.28 -16.27 4.56
N GLU A 399 14.30 -15.97 5.43
CA GLU A 399 13.10 -16.78 5.61
C GLU A 399 12.21 -16.82 4.33
N PRO A 400 11.38 -17.88 4.14
CA PRO A 400 10.69 -18.13 2.86
C PRO A 400 9.78 -17.01 2.37
N VAL A 401 9.06 -16.32 3.28
CA VAL A 401 8.12 -15.25 2.89
C VAL A 401 8.87 -14.03 2.37
N SER A 402 9.94 -13.62 3.07
CA SER A 402 10.81 -12.52 2.64
C SER A 402 11.48 -12.85 1.30
N GLN A 403 12.04 -14.05 1.16
CA GLN A 403 12.69 -14.47 -0.08
C GLN A 403 11.72 -14.55 -1.26
N ALA A 404 10.52 -15.08 -1.06
CA ALA A 404 9.49 -15.08 -2.10
C ALA A 404 9.05 -13.67 -2.48
N THR A 405 8.88 -12.79 -1.50
CA THR A 405 8.50 -11.38 -1.73
C THR A 405 9.59 -10.62 -2.49
N LEU A 406 10.86 -10.78 -2.11
CA LEU A 406 11.99 -10.14 -2.78
C LEU A 406 12.10 -10.46 -4.27
N ARG A 407 11.69 -11.65 -4.68
CA ARG A 407 11.70 -12.07 -6.10
C ARG A 407 10.60 -11.40 -6.93
N ILE A 408 9.59 -10.85 -6.28
CA ILE A 408 8.39 -10.32 -6.93
C ILE A 408 8.38 -8.80 -6.93
N VAL A 409 8.68 -8.17 -5.79
CA VAL A 409 8.63 -6.71 -5.65
C VAL A 409 9.77 -6.03 -6.40
N LYS A 410 9.53 -4.79 -6.82
CA LYS A 410 10.52 -3.96 -7.51
C LYS A 410 11.21 -2.98 -6.58
N VAL A 411 10.64 -2.74 -5.41
CA VAL A 411 11.17 -1.84 -4.39
C VAL A 411 11.24 -2.56 -3.05
N PHE A 412 12.34 -2.39 -2.37
CA PHE A 412 12.61 -2.98 -1.07
C PHE A 412 13.10 -1.88 -0.12
N TRP A 413 12.31 -1.59 0.91
CA TRP A 413 12.66 -0.66 1.98
C TRP A 413 12.96 -1.44 3.25
N GLY A 414 14.19 -1.94 3.35
CA GLY A 414 14.63 -2.73 4.50
C GLY A 414 14.74 -1.88 5.76
N LEU A 415 13.91 -2.17 6.76
CA LEU A 415 13.97 -1.51 8.05
C LEU A 415 15.01 -2.17 8.95
N ASP A 416 15.82 -1.34 9.58
CA ASP A 416 16.94 -1.73 10.40
C ASP A 416 16.66 -1.40 11.88
N SER A 417 16.81 -2.40 12.76
CA SER A 417 16.65 -2.22 14.20
C SER A 417 17.68 -1.29 14.81
N ASP A 418 18.93 -1.32 14.32
CA ASP A 418 20.00 -0.47 14.85
C ASP A 418 19.75 1.00 14.56
N LEU A 419 19.19 1.31 13.37
CA LEU A 419 18.73 2.66 13.04
C LEU A 419 17.57 3.08 13.94
N ALA A 420 16.61 2.19 14.18
CA ALA A 420 15.48 2.45 15.07
C ALA A 420 15.93 2.68 16.52
N TYR A 421 16.88 1.89 17.04
CA TYR A 421 17.47 2.12 18.37
C TYR A 421 18.20 3.45 18.49
N LYS A 422 18.85 3.90 17.43
CA LYS A 422 19.47 5.23 17.33
C LYS A 422 18.45 6.35 17.11
N ARG A 423 17.16 6.03 17.06
CA ARG A 423 16.05 6.97 16.75
C ARG A 423 16.19 7.65 15.38
N HIS A 424 16.85 6.98 14.45
CA HIS A 424 16.90 7.41 13.05
C HIS A 424 15.65 6.87 12.33
N PHE A 425 14.73 7.75 11.99
CA PHE A 425 13.51 7.41 11.30
C PHE A 425 13.35 8.25 10.01
N PRO A 426 12.75 7.69 8.95
CA PRO A 426 12.42 6.27 8.78
C PRO A 426 13.67 5.38 8.90
N ALA A 427 13.55 4.24 9.58
CA ALA A 427 14.69 3.34 9.82
C ALA A 427 15.04 2.49 8.57
N ILE A 428 14.89 3.07 7.38
CA ILE A 428 15.19 2.44 6.09
C ILE A 428 16.70 2.43 5.90
N ASN A 429 17.27 1.23 5.85
CA ASN A 429 18.69 1.05 5.63
C ASN A 429 19.04 1.31 4.16
N TRP A 430 19.85 2.33 3.91
CA TRP A 430 20.23 2.77 2.57
C TRP A 430 21.22 1.83 1.85
N LEU A 431 21.92 0.94 2.57
CA LEU A 431 22.84 -0.03 1.98
C LEU A 431 22.14 -1.31 1.53
N SER A 432 21.06 -1.71 2.21
CA SER A 432 20.32 -2.93 1.91
C SER A 432 19.06 -2.71 1.08
N SER A 433 18.55 -1.47 1.02
CA SER A 433 17.37 -1.12 0.26
C SER A 433 17.67 -0.88 -1.23
N TYR A 434 16.67 -1.08 -2.07
CA TYR A 434 16.79 -0.82 -3.50
C TYR A 434 15.44 -0.44 -4.15
N SER A 435 15.52 0.15 -5.33
CA SER A 435 14.39 0.36 -6.22
C SER A 435 14.80 0.07 -7.66
N LEU A 436 14.11 -0.85 -8.32
CA LEU A 436 14.31 -1.17 -9.73
C LEU A 436 13.60 -0.18 -10.67
N TYR A 437 12.89 0.79 -10.12
CA TYR A 437 12.26 1.86 -10.91
C TYR A 437 13.18 3.06 -11.15
N VAL A 438 14.33 3.14 -10.49
CA VAL A 438 15.23 4.31 -10.50
C VAL A 438 15.55 4.79 -11.91
N ASP A 439 16.01 3.90 -12.79
CA ASP A 439 16.45 4.30 -14.14
C ASP A 439 15.32 4.89 -14.99
N ARG A 440 14.09 4.45 -14.78
CA ARG A 440 12.92 4.98 -15.47
C ARG A 440 12.46 6.29 -14.85
N LEU A 441 12.37 6.33 -13.53
CA LEU A 441 11.89 7.48 -12.80
C LEU A 441 12.87 8.64 -12.82
N ASN A 442 14.18 8.40 -12.91
CA ASN A 442 15.19 9.44 -13.11
C ASN A 442 14.87 10.34 -14.28
N LYS A 443 14.43 9.78 -15.41
CA LYS A 443 14.03 10.58 -16.59
C LYS A 443 12.85 11.50 -16.29
N TRP A 444 11.91 11.03 -15.49
CA TRP A 444 10.77 11.83 -15.06
C TRP A 444 11.21 12.95 -14.11
N PHE A 445 12.02 12.62 -13.10
CA PHE A 445 12.53 13.59 -12.14
C PHE A 445 13.44 14.65 -12.79
N ASP A 446 14.37 14.24 -13.65
CA ASP A 446 15.25 15.18 -14.36
C ASP A 446 14.48 16.16 -15.25
N LYS A 447 13.36 15.71 -15.83
CA LYS A 447 12.49 16.55 -16.66
C LYS A 447 11.57 17.47 -15.83
N ASN A 448 10.95 16.94 -14.76
CA ASN A 448 9.85 17.59 -14.06
C ASN A 448 10.28 18.33 -12.77
N VAL A 449 11.41 17.96 -12.17
CA VAL A 449 11.93 18.61 -10.98
C VAL A 449 13.17 19.43 -11.31
N ASN A 450 14.28 18.76 -11.64
CA ASN A 450 15.51 19.45 -12.04
C ASN A 450 16.49 18.48 -12.72
N LYS A 451 17.14 18.91 -13.78
CA LYS A 451 18.12 18.14 -14.58
C LYS A 451 19.29 17.52 -13.80
N TYR A 452 19.52 17.94 -12.57
CA TYR A 452 20.57 17.43 -11.68
C TYR A 452 20.04 16.45 -10.63
N TRP A 453 18.76 16.07 -10.66
CA TRP A 453 18.19 15.17 -9.68
C TRP A 453 18.90 13.82 -9.64
N SER A 454 18.99 13.16 -10.78
CA SER A 454 19.63 11.84 -10.90
C SER A 454 21.10 11.85 -10.54
N THR A 455 21.82 12.90 -10.94
CA THR A 455 23.25 13.08 -10.61
C THR A 455 23.46 13.25 -9.12
N ASN A 456 22.75 14.18 -8.48
CA ASN A 456 22.85 14.41 -7.02
C ASN A 456 22.53 13.16 -6.23
N ARG A 457 21.49 12.41 -6.65
CA ARG A 457 21.13 11.13 -6.04
C ARG A 457 22.26 10.10 -6.15
N ALA A 458 22.82 9.94 -7.35
CA ALA A 458 23.90 8.97 -7.60
C ALA A 458 25.14 9.29 -6.76
N ASP A 459 25.53 10.56 -6.72
CA ASP A 459 26.69 11.03 -5.95
C ASP A 459 26.46 10.84 -4.43
N ALA A 460 25.25 11.14 -3.93
CA ALA A 460 24.91 10.90 -2.53
C ALA A 460 24.95 9.43 -2.15
N MET A 461 24.40 8.55 -3.00
CA MET A 461 24.45 7.09 -2.77
C MET A 461 25.87 6.56 -2.79
N LYS A 462 26.72 7.09 -3.69
CA LYS A 462 28.14 6.72 -3.75
C LYS A 462 28.86 7.11 -2.45
N LEU A 463 28.62 8.33 -1.93
CA LEU A 463 29.21 8.77 -0.66
C LEU A 463 28.80 7.91 0.51
N LEU A 464 27.53 7.48 0.58
CA LEU A 464 27.04 6.58 1.62
C LEU A 464 27.68 5.19 1.55
N GLN A 465 27.97 4.68 0.35
CA GLN A 465 28.70 3.43 0.14
C GLN A 465 30.17 3.56 0.54
N GLU A 466 30.84 4.63 0.09
CA GLU A 466 32.23 4.91 0.47
C GLU A 466 32.37 5.12 1.99
N GLU A 467 31.38 5.76 2.65
CA GLU A 467 31.37 5.88 4.11
C GLU A 467 31.42 4.50 4.80
N ALA A 468 30.62 3.53 4.33
CA ALA A 468 30.62 2.20 4.94
C ALA A 468 32.01 1.54 4.87
N GLU A 469 32.69 1.65 3.73
CA GLU A 469 34.06 1.14 3.56
C GLU A 469 35.06 1.89 4.45
N LEU A 470 34.96 3.22 4.52
CA LEU A 470 35.83 4.05 5.38
C LEU A 470 35.60 3.80 6.87
N GLN A 471 34.38 3.52 7.28
CA GLN A 471 34.06 3.19 8.70
C GLN A 471 34.77 1.90 9.14
N GLU A 472 34.90 0.89 8.28
CA GLU A 472 35.67 -0.31 8.58
C GLU A 472 37.15 0.03 8.81
N ILE A 473 37.72 0.91 7.99
CA ILE A 473 39.10 1.37 8.15
C ILE A 473 39.26 2.17 9.45
N VAL A 474 38.33 3.06 9.75
CA VAL A 474 38.35 3.86 11.01
C VAL A 474 38.31 2.96 12.25
N GLN A 475 37.54 1.87 12.24
CA GLN A 475 37.50 0.92 13.34
C GLN A 475 38.86 0.22 13.59
N LEU A 476 39.66 0.04 12.55
CA LEU A 476 40.93 -0.65 12.62
C LEU A 476 42.11 0.28 13.00
N VAL A 477 42.15 1.48 12.42
CA VAL A 477 43.34 2.36 12.50
C VAL A 477 43.04 3.77 13.05
N GLY A 478 41.81 4.10 13.31
CA GLY A 478 41.37 5.42 13.78
C GLY A 478 41.17 6.43 12.65
N VAL A 479 40.39 7.49 12.93
CA VAL A 479 40.04 8.54 11.96
C VAL A 479 41.27 9.36 11.54
N ASP A 480 42.27 9.50 12.42
CA ASP A 480 43.47 10.29 12.15
C ASP A 480 44.39 9.70 11.10
N ALA A 481 44.21 8.42 10.77
CA ALA A 481 44.93 7.76 9.68
C ALA A 481 44.38 8.08 8.28
N LEU A 482 43.18 8.69 8.21
CA LEU A 482 42.53 9.02 6.95
C LEU A 482 43.05 10.34 6.37
N SER A 483 43.05 10.43 5.05
CA SER A 483 43.28 11.69 4.33
C SER A 483 42.17 12.70 4.61
N TYR A 484 42.44 14.00 4.49
CA TYR A 484 41.41 15.03 4.63
C TYR A 484 40.26 14.87 3.63
N SER A 485 40.55 14.37 2.44
CA SER A 485 39.52 14.03 1.44
C SER A 485 38.57 12.94 1.95
N ASP A 486 39.09 11.89 2.59
CA ASP A 486 38.29 10.79 3.13
C ASP A 486 37.53 11.19 4.40
N ARG A 487 38.16 12.02 5.26
CA ARG A 487 37.46 12.64 6.39
C ARG A 487 36.29 13.52 5.93
N LEU A 488 36.47 14.28 4.84
CA LEU A 488 35.39 15.07 4.26
C LEU A 488 34.23 14.20 3.80
N LYS A 489 34.51 13.06 3.14
CA LYS A 489 33.46 12.10 2.75
C LYS A 489 32.66 11.60 3.95
N LEU A 490 33.33 11.27 5.07
CA LEU A 490 32.67 10.84 6.30
C LEU A 490 31.73 11.95 6.85
N GLU A 491 32.20 13.19 6.88
CA GLU A 491 31.39 14.32 7.37
C GLU A 491 30.18 14.62 6.48
N ILE A 492 30.35 14.54 5.17
CA ILE A 492 29.23 14.74 4.23
C ILE A 492 28.23 13.59 4.27
N ALA A 493 28.70 12.34 4.31
CA ALA A 493 27.84 11.18 4.49
C ALA A 493 27.05 11.25 5.80
N ARG A 494 27.66 11.72 6.88
CA ARG A 494 26.97 12.02 8.14
C ARG A 494 25.87 13.06 7.95
N THR A 495 26.14 14.15 7.25
CA THR A 495 25.13 15.19 6.92
C THR A 495 23.98 14.59 6.10
N ILE A 496 24.28 13.75 5.11
CA ILE A 496 23.24 13.05 4.33
C ILE A 496 22.37 12.18 5.26
N ARG A 497 22.97 11.39 6.14
CA ARG A 497 22.21 10.53 7.06
C ARG A 497 21.35 11.31 8.05
N GLU A 498 21.93 12.31 8.73
CA GLU A 498 21.31 13.00 9.86
C GLU A 498 20.37 14.11 9.41
N ASP A 499 20.67 14.82 8.33
CA ASP A 499 19.92 15.98 7.88
C ASP A 499 19.04 15.74 6.66
N TYR A 500 19.38 14.74 5.83
CA TYR A 500 18.59 14.42 4.66
C TYR A 500 17.72 13.15 4.83
N LEU A 501 18.33 12.02 5.19
CA LEU A 501 17.61 10.74 5.30
C LEU A 501 16.74 10.68 6.56
N HIS A 502 17.21 11.21 7.67
CA HIS A 502 16.40 11.34 8.88
C HIS A 502 15.29 12.37 8.65
N GLN A 503 14.04 11.96 8.86
CA GLN A 503 12.85 12.78 8.67
C GLN A 503 11.86 12.54 9.80
N ASN A 504 11.48 13.60 10.52
CA ASN A 504 10.62 13.46 11.69
C ASN A 504 9.14 13.47 11.28
N ALA A 505 8.50 12.31 11.40
CA ALA A 505 7.08 12.12 11.07
C ALA A 505 6.12 12.97 11.94
N PHE A 506 6.56 13.41 13.11
CA PHE A 506 5.75 14.16 14.09
C PHE A 506 6.05 15.66 14.12
N HIS A 507 6.93 16.15 13.24
CA HIS A 507 7.24 17.56 13.12
C HIS A 507 6.37 18.21 12.06
N ASP A 508 5.74 19.35 12.36
CA ASP A 508 4.75 20.01 11.49
C ASP A 508 5.26 20.29 10.06
N VAL A 509 6.54 20.61 9.92
CA VAL A 509 7.15 20.92 8.61
C VAL A 509 7.90 19.73 8.03
N ASP A 510 8.68 19.00 8.84
CA ASP A 510 9.57 17.94 8.36
C ASP A 510 8.83 16.64 8.01
N THR A 511 7.60 16.44 8.50
CA THR A 511 6.79 15.26 8.21
C THR A 511 6.53 15.04 6.71
N TYR A 512 6.54 16.12 5.93
CA TYR A 512 6.40 16.13 4.48
C TYR A 512 7.46 17.05 3.84
N SER A 513 8.06 16.58 2.76
CA SER A 513 9.00 17.37 1.96
C SER A 513 8.61 17.31 0.49
N SER A 514 8.34 18.45 -0.13
CA SER A 514 8.06 18.52 -1.57
C SER A 514 9.27 18.05 -2.39
N LEU A 515 9.06 17.62 -3.60
CA LEU A 515 10.16 17.22 -4.51
C LEU A 515 11.16 18.37 -4.72
N ASN A 516 10.67 19.61 -4.81
CA ASN A 516 11.54 20.77 -4.93
C ASN A 516 12.42 20.95 -3.69
N LYS A 517 11.84 20.86 -2.50
CA LYS A 517 12.57 20.98 -1.23
C LYS A 517 13.58 19.83 -1.06
N GLN A 518 13.19 18.61 -1.39
CA GLN A 518 14.09 17.46 -1.41
C GLN A 518 15.31 17.70 -2.30
N PHE A 519 15.05 18.14 -3.54
CA PHE A 519 16.12 18.47 -4.48
C PHE A 519 17.05 19.57 -3.95
N LEU A 520 16.50 20.67 -3.45
CA LEU A 520 17.29 21.82 -3.00
C LEU A 520 18.14 21.47 -1.77
N LEU A 521 17.61 20.71 -0.80
CA LEU A 521 18.40 20.26 0.35
C LEU A 521 19.57 19.37 -0.06
N LEU A 522 19.31 18.36 -0.90
CA LEU A 522 20.37 17.48 -1.38
C LEU A 522 21.38 18.25 -2.22
N ARG A 523 20.92 19.22 -3.02
CA ARG A 523 21.78 20.08 -3.83
C ARG A 523 22.71 20.92 -2.97
N LEU A 524 22.23 21.50 -1.87
CA LEU A 524 23.08 22.24 -0.90
C LEU A 524 24.19 21.36 -0.33
N ILE A 525 23.85 20.14 0.08
CA ILE A 525 24.81 19.17 0.62
C ILE A 525 25.87 18.82 -0.42
N MET A 526 25.47 18.53 -1.66
CA MET A 526 26.39 18.16 -2.72
C MET A 526 27.24 19.34 -3.21
N LEU A 527 26.70 20.55 -3.24
CA LEU A 527 27.47 21.78 -3.53
C LEU A 527 28.50 22.04 -2.44
N PHE A 528 28.13 21.89 -1.17
CA PHE A 528 29.07 22.01 -0.06
C PHE A 528 30.19 20.99 -0.18
N TYR A 529 29.87 19.72 -0.48
CA TYR A 529 30.88 18.70 -0.70
C TYR A 529 31.88 19.07 -1.81
N ASN A 530 31.37 19.41 -2.99
CA ASN A 530 32.23 19.69 -4.15
C ASN A 530 33.13 20.91 -3.92
N ARG A 531 32.57 22.00 -3.38
CA ARG A 531 33.32 23.22 -3.07
C ARG A 531 34.33 23.00 -1.94
N SER A 532 33.96 22.20 -0.93
CA SER A 532 34.86 21.84 0.18
C SER A 532 36.04 20.99 -0.29
N ALA A 533 35.78 20.03 -1.18
CA ALA A 533 36.83 19.20 -1.79
C ALA A 533 37.82 20.06 -2.60
N GLU A 534 37.31 21.04 -3.35
CA GLU A 534 38.12 22.00 -4.08
C GLU A 534 38.93 22.92 -3.15
N ALA A 535 38.30 23.40 -2.07
CA ALA A 535 38.99 24.21 -1.05
C ALA A 535 40.12 23.45 -0.36
N ILE A 536 39.92 22.19 0.02
CA ILE A 536 40.96 21.32 0.60
C ILE A 536 42.10 21.08 -0.39
N ALA A 537 41.78 20.85 -1.66
CA ALA A 537 42.79 20.68 -2.71
C ALA A 537 43.63 21.95 -2.89
N ASN A 538 43.08 23.13 -2.60
CA ASN A 538 43.76 24.43 -2.62
C ASN A 538 44.38 24.82 -1.26
N GLY A 539 44.46 23.89 -0.28
CA GLY A 539 45.17 24.07 0.99
C GLY A 539 44.32 24.61 2.13
N ALA A 540 42.99 24.65 2.04
CA ALA A 540 42.12 25.07 3.13
C ALA A 540 42.22 24.11 4.34
N ASP A 541 42.18 24.68 5.55
CA ASP A 541 42.21 23.98 6.82
C ASP A 541 40.91 23.15 7.02
N PHE A 542 41.05 21.85 7.14
CA PHE A 542 39.93 20.93 7.29
C PHE A 542 39.10 21.20 8.56
N ASP A 543 39.77 21.46 9.71
CA ASP A 543 39.08 21.64 10.97
C ASP A 543 38.20 22.90 10.95
N LYS A 544 38.72 23.99 10.37
CA LYS A 544 37.95 25.24 10.17
C LYS A 544 36.79 25.04 9.21
N LEU A 545 36.97 24.23 8.17
CA LEU A 545 35.92 23.92 7.18
C LEU A 545 34.76 23.17 7.82
N VAL A 546 35.07 22.21 8.70
CA VAL A 546 34.05 21.39 9.39
C VAL A 546 33.25 22.24 10.40
N GLU A 547 33.81 23.28 10.95
CA GLU A 547 33.18 24.23 11.90
C GLU A 547 32.39 25.38 11.25
N LEU A 548 32.33 25.47 9.93
CA LEU A 548 31.62 26.54 9.24
C LEU A 548 30.13 26.59 9.64
N PRO A 549 29.63 27.81 10.04
CA PRO A 549 28.22 27.97 10.46
C PRO A 549 27.21 27.61 9.37
N VAL A 550 27.57 27.71 8.10
CA VAL A 550 26.70 27.36 6.96
C VAL A 550 26.25 25.89 7.00
N ARG A 551 27.04 24.98 7.60
CA ARG A 551 26.67 23.60 7.77
C ARG A 551 25.41 23.41 8.64
N GLU A 552 25.33 24.18 9.75
CA GLU A 552 24.14 24.15 10.60
C GLU A 552 22.91 24.67 9.84
N ARG A 553 23.07 25.71 9.03
CA ARG A 553 21.99 26.23 8.19
C ARG A 553 21.53 25.22 7.13
N ILE A 554 22.46 24.49 6.52
CA ILE A 554 22.12 23.38 5.60
C ILE A 554 21.29 22.32 6.34
N GLY A 555 21.73 21.87 7.51
CA GLY A 555 21.00 20.87 8.31
C GLY A 555 19.62 21.33 8.76
N ARG A 556 19.44 22.62 9.04
CA ARG A 556 18.15 23.21 9.41
C ARG A 556 17.22 23.49 8.24
N PHE A 557 17.69 23.40 7.01
CA PHE A 557 16.87 23.63 5.81
C PHE A 557 15.63 22.74 5.75
N LYS A 558 15.69 21.53 6.31
CA LYS A 558 14.54 20.60 6.42
C LYS A 558 13.34 21.19 7.18
N TYR A 559 13.55 22.21 8.05
CA TYR A 559 12.50 22.87 8.82
C TYR A 559 11.97 24.17 8.17
N VAL A 560 12.48 24.53 6.99
CA VAL A 560 12.00 25.70 6.24
C VAL A 560 10.63 25.41 5.66
N GLU A 561 9.68 26.34 5.80
CA GLU A 561 8.35 26.22 5.20
C GLU A 561 8.43 26.22 3.67
N GLU A 562 7.54 25.51 3.00
CA GLU A 562 7.55 25.34 1.54
C GLU A 562 7.54 26.67 0.76
N LYS A 563 6.88 27.71 1.29
CA LYS A 563 6.81 29.04 0.67
C LYS A 563 8.16 29.76 0.62
N ASP A 564 9.05 29.48 1.58
CA ASP A 564 10.32 30.20 1.79
C ASP A 564 11.54 29.43 1.25
N VAL A 565 11.34 28.22 0.78
CA VAL A 565 12.39 27.27 0.39
C VAL A 565 13.38 27.83 -0.64
N ASN A 566 12.89 28.50 -1.68
CA ASN A 566 13.76 29.02 -2.75
C ASN A 566 14.60 30.22 -2.29
N GLU A 567 14.03 31.10 -1.46
CA GLU A 567 14.74 32.26 -0.91
C GLU A 567 15.84 31.82 0.06
N VAL A 568 15.50 30.91 0.98
CA VAL A 568 16.47 30.40 1.97
C VAL A 568 17.58 29.61 1.28
N TYR A 569 17.24 28.83 0.23
CA TYR A 569 18.25 28.14 -0.59
C TYR A 569 19.28 29.12 -1.18
N ALA A 570 18.82 30.20 -1.84
CA ALA A 570 19.71 31.18 -2.45
C ALA A 570 20.61 31.84 -1.40
N ALA A 571 20.07 32.21 -0.25
CA ALA A 571 20.83 32.82 0.84
C ALA A 571 21.93 31.89 1.40
N ILE A 572 21.64 30.58 1.53
CA ILE A 572 22.62 29.58 1.98
C ILE A 572 23.70 29.35 0.91
N ASP A 573 23.33 29.30 -0.36
CA ASP A 573 24.28 29.12 -1.47
C ASP A 573 25.27 30.30 -1.57
N GLU A 574 24.79 31.53 -1.45
CA GLU A 574 25.63 32.72 -1.41
C GLU A 574 26.59 32.74 -0.19
N GLU A 575 26.08 32.43 1.00
CA GLU A 575 26.89 32.31 2.21
C GLU A 575 27.97 31.23 2.07
N MET A 576 27.62 30.06 1.50
CA MET A 576 28.56 28.98 1.26
C MET A 576 29.73 29.42 0.37
N VAL A 577 29.43 30.17 -0.70
CA VAL A 577 30.49 30.73 -1.60
C VAL A 577 31.40 31.65 -0.83
N SER A 578 30.85 32.57 -0.06
CA SER A 578 31.61 33.56 0.72
C SER A 578 32.50 32.87 1.78
N CYS A 579 31.92 32.01 2.62
CA CYS A 579 32.66 31.36 3.70
C CYS A 579 33.81 30.46 3.19
N LEU A 580 33.63 29.75 2.08
CA LEU A 580 34.67 28.89 1.51
C LEU A 580 35.77 29.72 0.82
N ALA A 581 35.43 30.83 0.18
CA ALA A 581 36.42 31.74 -0.40
C ALA A 581 37.33 32.37 0.70
N ASP A 582 36.78 32.73 1.85
CA ASP A 582 37.54 33.30 2.97
C ASP A 582 38.55 32.29 3.55
N LEU A 583 38.29 30.99 3.48
CA LEU A 583 39.23 29.95 3.94
C LEU A 583 40.43 29.77 3.00
N THR A 584 40.27 30.05 1.71
CA THR A 584 41.33 29.89 0.70
C THR A 584 42.21 31.15 0.56
N VAL A 585 41.74 32.31 0.96
CA VAL A 585 42.49 33.62 0.80
C VAL A 585 43.47 33.86 1.94
N LYS A 586 43.39 33.23 3.10
CA LYS A 586 44.18 33.53 4.31
C LYS A 586 45.57 32.86 4.42
N GLU A 587 46.07 32.17 3.39
CA GLU A 587 47.43 31.58 3.41
C GLU A 587 48.42 32.24 2.43
N VAL A 588 48.20 33.48 2.06
CA VAL A 588 49.15 34.28 1.26
C VAL A 588 49.67 35.49 2.05
N GLU A 589 49.90 35.35 3.37
CA GLU A 589 50.73 36.30 4.15
C GLU A 589 51.87 35.55 4.85
#